data_90ed916ec60ba742146222f5eb205f75
#
_entry.id   90ed916ec60ba742146222f5eb205f75
#
_cell.length_a   1.000
_cell.length_b   1.000
_cell.length_c   1.000
_cell.angle_alpha   90.00
_cell.angle_beta   90.00
_cell.angle_gamma   90.00
#
_symmetry.space_group_name_H-M   'P 1'
#
loop_
_entity.id
_entity.type
_entity.pdbx_description
1 polymer ?
#
loop_
_entity_poly.entity_id
_entity_poly.type
_entity_poly.pdbx_seq_one_letter_code
_entity_poly.pdbx_strand_id
1 'polypeptide(L)'
;MKSIKLWWSEKVLAKGDVLTFLFGDRKDTISAAKLLITRMKTNQGFSLSRSEMRAFAKELQSGKSGVKYSYHNFYTKMLRKLLDMGFVEKDVLVWDPKRKKTAAVYQLKLQPTTDRAPPGGFVKHAWHVAKGWNDLIQD
;
A
#
# COMPACT_ATOMS: atom_id res chain seq x y z
N MET A 1 15.51 15.37 4.44
CA MET A 1 14.26 14.60 4.32
C MET A 1 13.67 14.77 2.93
N LYS A 2 13.37 13.67 2.26
CA LYS A 2 12.72 13.73 0.94
C LYS A 2 11.23 14.04 1.13
N SER A 3 10.72 14.98 0.34
CA SER A 3 9.30 15.29 0.36
C SER A 3 8.49 14.19 -0.30
N ILE A 4 7.29 13.94 0.21
CA ILE A 4 6.33 13.01 -0.37
C ILE A 4 5.41 13.83 -1.27
N LYS A 5 5.32 13.46 -2.54
CA LYS A 5 4.41 14.12 -3.46
C LYS A 5 3.05 13.44 -3.39
N LEU A 6 2.01 14.20 -3.05
CA LEU A 6 0.64 13.73 -2.93
C LEU A 6 -0.27 14.57 -3.83
N TRP A 7 -1.36 13.99 -4.30
CA TRP A 7 -2.31 14.66 -5.20
C TRP A 7 -3.57 15.03 -4.43
N TRP A 8 -3.67 16.33 -4.09
CA TRP A 8 -4.81 16.88 -3.34
C TRP A 8 -5.90 17.31 -4.30
N SER A 9 -7.09 16.74 -4.12
CA SER A 9 -8.30 17.11 -4.81
C SER A 9 -9.46 16.80 -3.89
N GLU A 10 -10.39 17.73 -3.70
CA GLU A 10 -11.57 17.51 -2.89
C GLU A 10 -12.34 16.27 -3.36
N LYS A 11 -12.42 16.09 -4.67
CA LYS A 11 -13.12 14.96 -5.28
C LYS A 11 -12.46 13.63 -4.92
N VAL A 12 -11.13 13.57 -5.00
CA VAL A 12 -10.35 12.37 -4.65
C VAL A 12 -10.49 12.08 -3.16
N LEU A 13 -10.32 13.11 -2.33
CA LEU A 13 -10.37 12.96 -0.87
C LEU A 13 -11.76 12.56 -0.39
N ALA A 14 -12.81 13.16 -0.98
CA ALA A 14 -14.19 12.87 -0.60
C ALA A 14 -14.58 11.42 -0.91
N LYS A 15 -14.02 10.84 -1.97
CA LYS A 15 -14.28 9.44 -2.35
C LYS A 15 -13.41 8.45 -1.60
N GLY A 16 -12.40 8.91 -0.88
CA GLY A 16 -11.44 8.03 -0.22
C GLY A 16 -10.59 7.24 -1.22
N ASP A 17 -10.35 7.79 -2.42
CA ASP A 17 -9.54 7.12 -3.44
C ASP A 17 -8.05 7.30 -3.10
N VAL A 18 -7.59 6.43 -2.22
CA VAL A 18 -6.24 6.51 -1.66
C VAL A 18 -5.15 6.31 -2.71
N LEU A 19 -5.38 5.46 -3.70
CA LEU A 19 -4.36 5.20 -4.72
C LEU A 19 -4.17 6.40 -5.64
N THR A 20 -5.24 7.09 -6.00
CA THR A 20 -5.13 8.35 -6.75
C THR A 20 -4.49 9.44 -5.91
N PHE A 21 -4.82 9.50 -4.62
CA PHE A 21 -4.18 10.42 -3.69
C PHE A 21 -2.66 10.21 -3.63
N LEU A 22 -2.22 8.95 -3.64
CA LEU A 22 -0.79 8.61 -3.57
C LEU A 22 -0.07 8.76 -4.92
N PHE A 23 -0.70 8.34 -6.00
CA PHE A 23 -0.01 8.15 -7.29
C PHE A 23 -0.54 9.04 -8.42
N GLY A 24 -1.58 9.84 -8.16
CA GLY A 24 -2.14 10.77 -9.13
C GLY A 24 -2.80 10.05 -10.29
N ASP A 25 -2.46 10.44 -11.52
CA ASP A 25 -3.02 9.88 -12.74
C ASP A 25 -2.16 8.77 -13.36
N ARG A 26 -1.19 8.28 -12.63
CA ARG A 26 -0.29 7.22 -13.12
C ARG A 26 -1.00 5.86 -13.03
N LYS A 27 -1.67 5.50 -14.10
CA LYS A 27 -2.48 4.27 -14.17
C LYS A 27 -1.66 3.01 -13.99
N ASP A 28 -0.44 2.98 -14.53
CA ASP A 28 0.46 1.84 -14.41
C ASP A 28 0.85 1.59 -12.94
N THR A 29 1.20 2.66 -12.22
CA THR A 29 1.55 2.58 -10.81
C THR A 29 0.35 2.14 -9.97
N ILE A 30 -0.83 2.70 -10.24
CA ILE A 30 -2.05 2.33 -9.53
C ILE A 30 -2.40 0.86 -9.76
N SER A 31 -2.29 0.39 -11.01
CA SER A 31 -2.55 -1.01 -11.34
C SER A 31 -1.57 -1.95 -10.63
N ALA A 32 -0.29 -1.59 -10.61
CA ALA A 32 0.74 -2.36 -9.92
C ALA A 32 0.49 -2.39 -8.41
N ALA A 33 0.09 -1.25 -7.82
CA ALA A 33 -0.23 -1.16 -6.40
C ALA A 33 -1.44 -2.03 -6.04
N LYS A 34 -2.47 -2.05 -6.88
CA LYS A 34 -3.65 -2.92 -6.67
C LYS A 34 -3.26 -4.40 -6.67
N LEU A 35 -2.38 -4.80 -7.58
CA LEU A 35 -1.89 -6.18 -7.61
C LEU A 35 -1.10 -6.53 -6.35
N LEU A 36 -0.25 -5.62 -5.88
CA LEU A 36 0.51 -5.83 -4.65
C LEU A 36 -0.43 -6.00 -3.46
N ILE A 37 -1.39 -5.09 -3.32
CA ILE A 37 -2.34 -5.14 -2.21
C ILE A 37 -3.12 -6.45 -2.25
N THR A 38 -3.59 -6.85 -3.42
CA THR A 38 -4.31 -8.12 -3.59
C THR A 38 -3.43 -9.31 -3.19
N ARG A 39 -2.15 -9.31 -3.61
CA ARG A 39 -1.22 -10.38 -3.26
C ARG A 39 -1.02 -10.46 -1.76
N MET A 40 -0.85 -9.32 -1.09
CA MET A 40 -0.67 -9.29 0.35
C MET A 40 -1.93 -9.71 1.10
N LYS A 41 -3.10 -9.31 0.60
CA LYS A 41 -4.38 -9.69 1.22
C LYS A 41 -4.64 -11.19 1.19
N THR A 42 -4.16 -11.88 0.18
CA THR A 42 -4.37 -13.32 0.03
C THR A 42 -3.41 -14.14 0.88
N ASN A 43 -2.37 -13.53 1.40
CA ASN A 43 -1.40 -14.20 2.27
C ASN A 43 -1.84 -14.09 3.73
N GLN A 44 -1.41 -15.07 4.54
CA GLN A 44 -1.66 -15.06 5.96
C GLN A 44 -1.03 -13.82 6.60
N GLY A 45 -1.80 -13.13 7.45
CA GLY A 45 -1.35 -11.92 8.14
C GLY A 45 -1.20 -10.71 7.24
N PHE A 46 -1.75 -10.73 6.02
CA PHE A 46 -1.64 -9.64 5.04
C PHE A 46 -0.20 -9.23 4.81
N SER A 47 0.68 -10.20 4.63
CA SER A 47 2.13 -9.95 4.60
C SER A 47 2.82 -10.64 3.43
N LEU A 48 4.01 -10.13 3.09
CA LEU A 48 4.96 -10.78 2.19
C LEU A 48 6.33 -10.72 2.83
N SER A 49 7.09 -11.82 2.70
CA SER A 49 8.50 -11.83 3.10
C SER A 49 9.32 -10.98 2.13
N ARG A 50 10.57 -10.70 2.47
CA ARG A 50 11.47 -9.97 1.57
C ARG A 50 11.65 -10.69 0.24
N SER A 51 11.81 -12.00 0.28
CA SER A 51 11.99 -12.81 -0.95
C SER A 51 10.71 -12.82 -1.79
N GLU A 52 9.54 -12.91 -1.16
CA GLU A 52 8.24 -12.84 -1.84
C GLU A 52 8.01 -11.46 -2.48
N MET A 53 8.37 -10.39 -1.77
CA MET A 53 8.27 -9.02 -2.30
C MET A 53 9.17 -8.85 -3.52
N ARG A 54 10.41 -9.36 -3.45
CA ARG A 54 11.35 -9.30 -4.57
C ARG A 54 10.83 -10.11 -5.77
N ALA A 55 10.30 -11.29 -5.52
CA ALA A 55 9.73 -12.12 -6.57
C ALA A 55 8.55 -11.43 -7.24
N PHE A 56 7.70 -10.78 -6.46
CA PHE A 56 6.57 -10.00 -6.98
C PHE A 56 7.05 -8.83 -7.86
N ALA A 57 8.08 -8.11 -7.42
CA ALA A 57 8.64 -7.00 -8.19
C ALA A 57 9.21 -7.48 -9.54
N LYS A 58 9.86 -8.64 -9.56
CA LYS A 58 10.37 -9.25 -10.79
C LYS A 58 9.23 -9.70 -11.72
N GLU A 59 8.17 -10.23 -11.14
CA GLU A 59 6.97 -10.63 -11.88
C GLU A 59 6.33 -9.42 -12.57
N LEU A 60 6.23 -8.27 -11.89
CA LEU A 60 5.75 -7.03 -12.48
C LEU A 60 6.64 -6.56 -13.63
N GLN A 61 7.96 -6.64 -13.45
CA GLN A 61 8.90 -6.22 -14.49
C GLN A 61 8.76 -7.09 -15.75
N SER A 62 8.45 -8.38 -15.59
CA SER A 62 8.28 -9.30 -16.72
C SER A 62 6.94 -9.12 -17.44
N GLY A 63 5.95 -8.51 -16.80
CA GLY A 63 4.60 -8.36 -17.34
C GLY A 63 3.73 -9.59 -17.23
N LYS A 64 4.16 -10.63 -16.50
CA LYS A 64 3.41 -11.88 -16.33
C LYS A 64 2.03 -11.69 -15.73
N SER A 65 1.87 -10.70 -14.86
CA SER A 65 0.60 -10.44 -14.17
C SER A 65 -0.39 -9.64 -15.02
N GLY A 66 -0.04 -9.28 -16.25
CA GLY A 66 -0.85 -8.41 -17.10
C GLY A 66 -0.52 -6.93 -16.93
N VAL A 67 0.31 -6.58 -15.96
CA VAL A 67 0.80 -5.22 -15.74
C VAL A 67 2.32 -5.28 -15.80
N LYS A 68 2.92 -4.41 -16.60
CA LYS A 68 4.38 -4.29 -16.69
C LYS A 68 4.81 -3.04 -15.95
N TYR A 69 5.67 -3.20 -14.95
CA TYR A 69 6.13 -2.09 -14.12
C TYR A 69 7.58 -2.32 -13.73
N SER A 70 8.39 -1.25 -13.82
CA SER A 70 9.82 -1.32 -13.56
C SER A 70 10.13 -1.80 -12.13
N TYR A 71 11.07 -2.72 -12.00
CA TYR A 71 11.59 -3.18 -10.70
C TYR A 71 12.11 -2.01 -9.88
N HIS A 72 12.88 -1.13 -10.50
CA HIS A 72 13.43 0.05 -9.84
C HIS A 72 12.31 0.96 -9.31
N ASN A 73 11.31 1.27 -10.15
CA ASN A 73 10.20 2.14 -9.76
C ASN A 73 9.32 1.49 -8.70
N PHE A 74 9.20 0.16 -8.71
CA PHE A 74 8.46 -0.55 -7.67
C PHE A 74 9.02 -0.23 -6.28
N TYR A 75 10.33 -0.33 -6.11
CA TYR A 75 10.95 -0.06 -4.80
C TYR A 75 11.10 1.42 -4.50
N THR A 76 11.45 2.24 -5.48
CA THR A 76 11.79 3.64 -5.23
C THR A 76 10.60 4.58 -5.26
N LYS A 77 9.53 4.22 -5.95
CA LYS A 77 8.35 5.09 -6.10
C LYS A 77 7.11 4.51 -5.43
N MET A 78 6.74 3.29 -5.77
CA MET A 78 5.49 2.71 -5.28
C MET A 78 5.59 2.23 -3.83
N LEU A 79 6.44 1.24 -3.58
CA LEU A 79 6.56 0.66 -2.24
C LEU A 79 7.05 1.69 -1.23
N ARG A 80 7.99 2.51 -1.63
CA ARG A 80 8.53 3.56 -0.76
C ARG A 80 7.42 4.50 -0.26
N LYS A 81 6.52 4.91 -1.15
CA LYS A 81 5.43 5.82 -0.76
C LYS A 81 4.48 5.15 0.21
N LEU A 82 4.16 3.88 -0.01
CA LEU A 82 3.33 3.11 0.91
C LEU A 82 4.00 2.98 2.29
N LEU A 83 5.31 2.77 2.33
CA LEU A 83 6.07 2.72 3.57
C LEU A 83 6.12 4.07 4.27
N ASP A 84 6.41 5.14 3.52
CA ASP A 84 6.50 6.49 4.07
C ASP A 84 5.17 6.97 4.66
N MET A 85 4.06 6.54 4.07
CA MET A 85 2.73 6.88 4.56
C MET A 85 2.24 5.97 5.70
N GLY A 86 2.98 4.91 5.99
CA GLY A 86 2.60 3.97 7.04
C GLY A 86 1.49 3.00 6.63
N PHE A 87 1.15 2.92 5.36
CA PHE A 87 0.15 1.98 4.84
C PHE A 87 0.70 0.55 4.76
N VAL A 88 2.01 0.44 4.54
CA VAL A 88 2.75 -0.81 4.62
C VAL A 88 3.86 -0.61 5.65
N GLU A 89 4.07 -1.59 6.50
CA GLU A 89 5.15 -1.58 7.48
C GLU A 89 6.13 -2.68 7.11
N LYS A 90 7.42 -2.39 7.17
CA LYS A 90 8.45 -3.39 6.90
C LYS A 90 9.09 -3.88 8.20
N ASP A 91 9.76 -5.03 8.11
CA ASP A 91 10.47 -5.64 9.23
C ASP A 91 9.54 -5.95 10.41
N VAL A 92 8.27 -6.26 10.11
CA VAL A 92 7.32 -6.75 11.11
C VAL A 92 7.70 -8.19 11.42
N LEU A 93 7.87 -8.50 12.70
CA LEU A 93 8.27 -9.83 13.13
C LEU A 93 7.03 -10.73 13.25
N VAL A 94 7.06 -11.85 12.53
CA VAL A 94 5.98 -12.84 12.57
C VAL A 94 6.60 -14.21 12.80
N TRP A 95 5.84 -15.10 13.44
CA TRP A 95 6.26 -16.48 13.67
C TRP A 95 6.07 -17.27 12.37
N ASP A 96 7.16 -17.95 11.95
CA ASP A 96 7.12 -18.84 10.79
C ASP A 96 7.09 -20.28 11.30
N PRO A 97 5.91 -20.96 11.24
CA PRO A 97 5.78 -22.31 11.76
C PRO A 97 6.59 -23.36 10.97
N LYS A 98 6.85 -23.09 9.69
CA LYS A 98 7.63 -24.02 8.86
C LYS A 98 9.09 -24.03 9.26
N ARG A 99 9.65 -22.85 9.52
CA ARG A 99 11.06 -22.70 9.90
C ARG A 99 11.26 -22.67 11.41
N LYS A 100 10.16 -22.62 12.17
CA LYS A 100 10.15 -22.56 13.63
C LYS A 100 11.02 -21.42 14.16
N LYS A 101 10.88 -20.26 13.55
CA LYS A 101 11.60 -19.03 13.94
C LYS A 101 10.80 -17.79 13.56
N THR A 102 11.20 -16.67 14.14
CA THR A 102 10.64 -15.37 13.78
C THR A 102 11.25 -14.89 12.47
N ALA A 103 10.41 -14.39 11.57
CA ALA A 103 10.82 -13.82 10.30
C ALA A 103 10.32 -12.39 10.17
N ALA A 104 11.08 -11.54 9.49
CA ALA A 104 10.70 -10.16 9.22
C ALA A 104 9.97 -10.08 7.88
N VAL A 105 8.81 -9.44 7.87
CA VAL A 105 7.96 -9.34 6.67
C VAL A 105 7.50 -7.90 6.44
N TYR A 106 7.00 -7.65 5.22
CA TYR A 106 6.19 -6.45 4.93
C TYR A 106 4.74 -6.79 5.25
N GLN A 107 4.02 -5.86 5.86
CA GLN A 107 2.64 -6.10 6.27
C GLN A 107 1.76 -4.88 5.96
N LEU A 108 0.54 -5.14 5.44
CA LEU A 108 -0.47 -4.08 5.29
C LEU A 108 -0.95 -3.65 6.67
N LYS A 109 -1.10 -2.34 6.85
CA LYS A 109 -1.51 -1.77 8.14
C LYS A 109 -2.82 -1.01 8.01
N LEU A 110 -3.76 -1.31 8.91
CA LEU A 110 -4.95 -0.49 9.07
C LEU A 110 -4.55 0.87 9.64
N GLN A 111 -5.26 1.90 9.20
CA GLN A 111 -5.02 3.25 9.66
C GLN A 111 -6.03 3.61 10.75
N PRO A 112 -5.63 4.37 11.79
CA PRO A 112 -6.58 4.76 12.85
C PRO A 112 -7.66 5.67 12.30
N THR A 113 -8.92 5.35 12.61
CA THR A 113 -10.07 6.17 12.26
C THR A 113 -11.05 6.22 13.43
N THR A 114 -11.79 7.31 13.52
CA THR A 114 -12.90 7.42 14.46
C THR A 114 -14.18 6.90 13.82
N ASP A 115 -15.24 6.67 14.62
CA ASP A 115 -16.51 6.16 14.11
C ASP A 115 -17.17 7.10 13.12
N ARG A 116 -16.98 8.41 13.29
CA ARG A 116 -17.54 9.43 12.42
C ARG A 116 -16.45 10.32 11.84
N ALA A 117 -16.64 10.71 10.60
CA ALA A 117 -15.75 11.67 9.97
C ALA A 117 -15.78 13.00 10.72
N PRO A 118 -14.64 13.64 10.96
CA PRO A 118 -14.62 15.00 11.49
C PRO A 118 -15.40 15.95 10.56
N PRO A 119 -16.03 17.01 11.10
CA PRO A 119 -16.92 17.86 10.29
C PRO A 119 -16.20 18.75 9.27
N GLY A 120 -14.91 18.97 9.41
CA GLY A 120 -14.17 19.80 8.45
C GLY A 120 -12.68 19.85 8.73
N GLY A 121 -11.97 20.62 7.90
CA GLY A 121 -10.53 20.81 8.01
C GLY A 121 -9.71 19.65 7.49
N PHE A 122 -8.42 19.70 7.71
CA PHE A 122 -7.47 18.67 7.27
C PHE A 122 -7.83 17.30 7.83
N VAL A 123 -8.29 17.23 9.08
CA VAL A 123 -8.61 15.96 9.73
C VAL A 123 -9.75 15.23 9.03
N LYS A 124 -10.70 15.96 8.44
CA LYS A 124 -11.76 15.35 7.65
C LYS A 124 -11.21 14.63 6.42
N HIS A 125 -10.30 15.29 5.70
CA HIS A 125 -9.67 14.71 4.52
C HIS A 125 -8.79 13.53 4.89
N ALA A 126 -8.01 13.65 5.95
CA ALA A 126 -7.17 12.56 6.45
C ALA A 126 -8.03 11.34 6.85
N TRP A 127 -9.18 11.58 7.47
CA TRP A 127 -10.11 10.51 7.83
C TRP A 127 -10.60 9.76 6.58
N HIS A 128 -10.97 10.48 5.52
CA HIS A 128 -11.44 9.84 4.28
C HIS A 128 -10.35 9.03 3.59
N VAL A 129 -9.11 9.51 3.60
CA VAL A 129 -7.98 8.76 3.05
C VAL A 129 -7.73 7.49 3.86
N ALA A 130 -7.71 7.59 5.18
CA ALA A 130 -7.51 6.46 6.08
C ALA A 130 -8.64 5.42 5.92
N LYS A 131 -9.88 5.88 5.87
CA LYS A 131 -11.04 5.02 5.67
C LYS A 131 -10.99 4.33 4.31
N GLY A 132 -10.64 5.06 3.26
CA GLY A 132 -10.48 4.50 1.93
C GLY A 132 -9.42 3.42 1.86
N TRP A 133 -8.28 3.63 2.53
CA TRP A 133 -7.24 2.62 2.63
C TRP A 133 -7.74 1.38 3.38
N ASN A 134 -8.38 1.57 4.54
CA ASN A 134 -8.88 0.46 5.34
C ASN A 134 -9.91 -0.38 4.57
N ASP A 135 -10.81 0.28 3.84
CA ASP A 135 -11.80 -0.42 3.01
C ASP A 135 -11.12 -1.22 1.90
N LEU A 136 -10.08 -0.65 1.29
CA LEU A 136 -9.33 -1.30 0.22
C LEU A 136 -8.66 -2.60 0.69
N ILE A 137 -8.09 -2.61 1.88
CA ILE A 137 -7.38 -3.79 2.38
C ILE A 137 -8.30 -4.79 3.08
N GLN A 138 -9.48 -4.37 3.51
CA GLN A 138 -10.44 -5.26 4.18
C GLN A 138 -11.42 -5.94 3.22
N ASP A 139 -11.65 -5.33 2.07
CA ASP A 139 -12.53 -5.91 1.05
C ASP A 139 -11.76 -6.99 0.24
#